data_e079c709f6709a3323b81e3b4177130e
#
_entry.id   e079c709f6709a3323b81e3b4177130e
#
_cell.length_a   1.000
_cell.length_b   1.000
_cell.length_c   1.000
_cell.angle_alpha   90.00
_cell.angle_beta   90.00
_cell.angle_gamma   90.00
#
_symmetry.space_group_name_H-M   'P 1'
#
loop_
_entity.id
_entity.type
_entity.pdbx_description
1 polymer ?
#
loop_
_entity_poly.entity_id
_entity_poly.type
_entity_poly.pdbx_seq_one_letter_code
_entity_poly.pdbx_strand_id
1 'polypeptide(L)'
;APIDNRTNRFLIENGEENEELDAITKQIVMERDWERLRQMTFYCYTKECLRHYILNYFGEQTSGYCGNCLNCLTEFETVDATMEAKAIIQCIRDCYRDFGLSTIVDILKGSKSQKVLSRHLDENSQHGALASESIARIRQIINEMLVYGYLEMTDDEYPVLSVADITKIDDNWNFEIKIPKEVEKEKEERKIQTKKRKKAGAVAALAEEDTELFEALRVLRRMIASEQKIPPYMVFSDKTLVHM
;
A
#
# COMPACT_ATOMS: atom_id res chain seq x y z
N ALA A 1 -2.16 2.64 -7.29
CA ALA A 1 -1.44 3.13 -6.10
C ALA A 1 -2.45 3.52 -5.00
N PRO A 2 -2.06 3.65 -3.71
CA PRO A 2 -2.99 4.02 -2.62
C PRO A 2 -3.72 5.36 -2.88
N ILE A 3 -3.08 6.28 -3.59
CA ILE A 3 -3.64 7.57 -3.98
C ILE A 3 -4.79 7.38 -4.98
N ASP A 4 -4.62 6.50 -5.97
CA ASP A 4 -5.62 6.27 -7.01
C ASP A 4 -6.88 5.62 -6.41
N ASN A 5 -6.72 4.71 -5.46
CA ASN A 5 -7.83 4.07 -4.76
C ASN A 5 -8.64 5.11 -3.95
N ARG A 6 -7.96 6.02 -3.24
CA ARG A 6 -8.62 7.11 -2.50
C ARG A 6 -9.40 8.05 -3.42
N THR A 7 -8.82 8.41 -4.56
CA THR A 7 -9.49 9.26 -5.56
C THR A 7 -10.72 8.57 -6.15
N ASN A 8 -10.62 7.28 -6.50
CA ASN A 8 -11.74 6.53 -7.03
C ASN A 8 -12.87 6.37 -6.01
N ARG A 9 -12.55 6.11 -4.73
CA ARG A 9 -13.55 6.11 -3.65
C ARG A 9 -14.29 7.43 -3.56
N PHE A 10 -13.55 8.53 -3.50
CA PHE A 10 -14.14 9.87 -3.48
C PHE A 10 -15.07 10.12 -4.67
N LEU A 11 -14.70 9.68 -5.88
CA LEU A 11 -15.53 9.82 -7.07
C LEU A 11 -16.81 8.96 -7.01
N ILE A 12 -16.75 7.75 -6.45
CA ILE A 12 -17.93 6.89 -6.26
C ILE A 12 -18.87 7.52 -5.24
N GLU A 13 -18.34 7.98 -4.10
CA GLU A 13 -19.14 8.60 -3.01
C GLU A 13 -19.81 9.91 -3.45
N ASN A 14 -19.14 10.70 -4.30
CA ASN A 14 -19.65 11.99 -4.76
C ASN A 14 -20.22 11.96 -6.20
N GLY A 15 -20.31 10.77 -6.80
CA GLY A 15 -20.89 10.59 -8.14
C GLY A 15 -22.43 10.71 -8.21
N GLU A 16 -23.09 11.03 -7.08
CA GLU A 16 -24.54 11.11 -6.94
C GLU A 16 -25.21 12.31 -7.64
N GLU A 17 -24.43 13.20 -8.27
CA GLU A 17 -24.94 14.42 -8.89
C GLU A 17 -25.73 14.19 -10.20
N ASN A 18 -25.92 12.92 -10.62
CA ASN A 18 -26.76 12.66 -11.79
C ASN A 18 -28.23 12.73 -11.40
N GLU A 19 -28.85 13.91 -11.60
CA GLU A 19 -30.25 14.20 -11.28
C GLU A 19 -31.24 13.37 -12.11
N GLU A 20 -30.79 12.73 -13.20
CA GLU A 20 -31.63 11.94 -14.09
C GLU A 20 -31.98 10.53 -13.55
N LEU A 21 -31.22 10.06 -12.53
CA LEU A 21 -31.40 8.72 -11.97
C LEU A 21 -32.26 8.76 -10.70
N ASP A 22 -33.16 7.79 -10.58
CA ASP A 22 -33.91 7.56 -9.34
C ASP A 22 -33.01 6.98 -8.22
N ALA A 23 -33.44 7.08 -6.97
CA ALA A 23 -32.66 6.70 -5.81
C ALA A 23 -32.20 5.21 -5.82
N ILE A 24 -33.08 4.32 -6.32
CA ILE A 24 -32.78 2.87 -6.40
C ILE A 24 -31.69 2.62 -7.44
N THR A 25 -31.81 3.24 -8.61
CA THR A 25 -30.82 3.10 -9.68
C THR A 25 -29.46 3.69 -9.27
N LYS A 26 -29.45 4.82 -8.55
CA LYS A 26 -28.22 5.40 -7.99
C LYS A 26 -27.51 4.42 -7.06
N GLN A 27 -28.23 3.79 -6.15
CA GLN A 27 -27.67 2.79 -5.24
C GLN A 27 -27.09 1.59 -6.01
N ILE A 28 -27.79 1.07 -7.01
CA ILE A 28 -27.30 -0.05 -7.84
C ILE A 28 -26.03 0.34 -8.60
N VAL A 29 -25.94 1.55 -9.12
CA VAL A 29 -24.74 2.05 -9.82
C VAL A 29 -23.59 2.15 -8.84
N MET A 30 -23.80 2.72 -7.66
CA MET A 30 -22.78 2.86 -6.62
C MET A 30 -22.25 1.50 -6.16
N GLU A 31 -23.12 0.52 -5.89
CA GLU A 31 -22.71 -0.84 -5.52
C GLU A 31 -21.88 -1.52 -6.62
N ARG A 32 -22.22 -1.32 -7.90
CA ARG A 32 -21.44 -1.83 -9.03
C ARG A 32 -20.08 -1.16 -9.15
N ASP A 33 -19.98 0.12 -8.88
CA ASP A 33 -18.73 0.86 -8.95
C ASP A 33 -17.80 0.48 -7.79
N TRP A 34 -18.34 0.24 -6.60
CA TRP A 34 -17.61 -0.36 -5.49
C TRP A 34 -17.09 -1.75 -5.82
N GLU A 35 -17.92 -2.61 -6.44
CA GLU A 35 -17.47 -3.94 -6.87
C GLU A 35 -16.36 -3.85 -7.91
N ARG A 36 -16.45 -2.96 -8.89
CA ARG A 36 -15.39 -2.73 -9.90
C ARG A 36 -14.09 -2.25 -9.25
N LEU A 37 -14.18 -1.34 -8.30
CA LEU A 37 -13.00 -0.86 -7.56
C LEU A 37 -12.37 -1.98 -6.75
N ARG A 38 -13.15 -2.83 -6.11
CA ARG A 38 -12.70 -4.02 -5.39
C ARG A 38 -11.99 -5.00 -6.33
N GLN A 39 -12.59 -5.34 -7.46
CA GLN A 39 -12.00 -6.23 -8.47
C GLN A 39 -10.67 -5.68 -8.99
N MET A 40 -10.60 -4.39 -9.27
CA MET A 40 -9.36 -3.74 -9.71
C MET A 40 -8.29 -3.73 -8.60
N THR A 41 -8.69 -3.57 -7.35
CA THR A 41 -7.80 -3.64 -6.21
C THR A 41 -7.21 -5.05 -6.07
N PHE A 42 -8.03 -6.08 -6.17
CA PHE A 42 -7.58 -7.48 -6.11
C PHE A 42 -6.67 -7.82 -7.29
N TYR A 43 -6.97 -7.32 -8.49
CA TYR A 43 -6.07 -7.45 -9.64
C TYR A 43 -4.66 -6.90 -9.36
N CYS A 44 -4.55 -5.80 -8.61
CA CYS A 44 -3.25 -5.23 -8.23
C CYS A 44 -2.48 -6.07 -7.20
N TYR A 45 -3.17 -6.86 -6.40
CA TYR A 45 -2.55 -7.67 -5.33
C TYR A 45 -2.37 -9.15 -5.71
N THR A 46 -3.12 -9.66 -6.69
CA THR A 46 -3.04 -11.08 -7.07
C THR A 46 -1.64 -11.50 -7.50
N LYS A 47 -1.26 -12.72 -7.17
CA LYS A 47 -0.05 -13.41 -7.66
C LYS A 47 -0.36 -14.42 -8.75
N GLU A 48 -1.62 -14.55 -9.13
CA GLU A 48 -2.04 -15.36 -10.25
C GLU A 48 -1.72 -14.68 -11.58
N CYS A 49 -1.92 -15.40 -12.68
CA CYS A 49 -1.73 -14.85 -14.01
C CYS A 49 -2.65 -13.63 -14.24
N LEU A 50 -2.07 -12.45 -14.44
CA LEU A 50 -2.82 -11.22 -14.63
C LEU A 50 -3.78 -11.26 -15.82
N ARG A 51 -3.36 -11.92 -16.91
CA ARG A 51 -4.23 -12.10 -18.08
C ARG A 51 -5.41 -13.02 -17.78
N HIS A 52 -5.17 -14.12 -17.09
CA HIS A 52 -6.22 -15.03 -16.64
C HIS A 52 -7.24 -14.31 -15.75
N TYR A 53 -6.78 -13.49 -14.80
CA TYR A 53 -7.65 -12.71 -13.92
C TYR A 53 -8.59 -11.79 -14.70
N ILE A 54 -8.04 -11.04 -15.68
CA ILE A 54 -8.82 -10.15 -16.54
C ILE A 54 -9.84 -10.95 -17.37
N LEU A 55 -9.43 -12.03 -18.02
CA LEU A 55 -10.30 -12.83 -18.86
C LEU A 55 -11.44 -13.48 -18.07
N ASN A 56 -11.15 -13.97 -16.85
CA ASN A 56 -12.16 -14.48 -15.93
C ASN A 56 -13.17 -13.39 -15.52
N TYR A 57 -12.73 -12.17 -15.28
CA TYR A 57 -13.63 -11.05 -15.01
C TYR A 57 -14.64 -10.82 -16.12
N PHE A 58 -14.25 -11.04 -17.38
CA PHE A 58 -15.14 -10.96 -18.54
C PHE A 58 -15.84 -12.29 -18.89
N GLY A 59 -15.74 -13.32 -18.04
CA GLY A 59 -16.42 -14.61 -18.20
C GLY A 59 -15.72 -15.61 -19.10
N GLU A 60 -14.47 -15.34 -19.52
CA GLU A 60 -13.67 -16.26 -20.35
C GLU A 60 -12.83 -17.19 -19.47
N GLN A 61 -13.00 -18.50 -19.65
CA GLN A 61 -12.19 -19.51 -18.96
C GLN A 61 -10.87 -19.73 -19.70
N THR A 62 -9.77 -19.65 -18.95
CA THR A 62 -8.42 -19.82 -19.50
C THR A 62 -7.59 -20.80 -18.66
N SER A 63 -6.44 -21.22 -19.18
CA SER A 63 -5.54 -22.19 -18.54
C SER A 63 -4.85 -21.69 -17.24
N GLY A 64 -5.10 -20.46 -16.81
CA GLY A 64 -4.46 -19.90 -15.61
C GLY A 64 -3.01 -19.45 -15.78
N TYR A 65 -2.42 -19.60 -16.97
CA TYR A 65 -1.03 -19.23 -17.28
C TYR A 65 -0.90 -18.67 -18.70
N CYS A 66 -0.32 -17.48 -18.85
CA CYS A 66 -0.12 -16.88 -20.17
C CYS A 66 1.36 -16.82 -20.64
N GLY A 67 2.31 -17.08 -19.75
CA GLY A 67 3.75 -17.05 -20.05
C GLY A 67 4.33 -15.67 -20.37
N ASN A 68 3.55 -14.58 -20.29
CA ASN A 68 3.95 -13.25 -20.76
C ASN A 68 3.63 -12.11 -19.79
N CYS A 69 2.79 -12.31 -18.79
CA CYS A 69 2.51 -11.27 -17.78
C CYS A 69 3.58 -11.26 -16.68
N LEU A 70 3.66 -10.17 -15.94
CA LEU A 70 4.64 -10.00 -14.88
C LEU A 70 4.61 -11.18 -13.88
N ASN A 71 3.43 -11.60 -13.44
CA ASN A 71 3.30 -12.69 -12.48
C ASN A 71 3.74 -14.05 -13.06
N CYS A 72 3.52 -14.30 -14.35
CA CYS A 72 4.00 -15.52 -15.02
C CYS A 72 5.52 -15.54 -15.22
N LEU A 73 6.13 -14.37 -15.38
CA LEU A 73 7.58 -14.22 -15.56
C LEU A 73 8.34 -14.09 -14.24
N THR A 74 7.65 -13.81 -13.14
CA THR A 74 8.25 -13.70 -11.82
C THR A 74 8.29 -15.07 -11.15
N GLU A 75 9.46 -15.48 -10.67
CA GLU A 75 9.56 -16.64 -9.78
C GLU A 75 9.09 -16.26 -8.39
N PHE A 76 8.13 -17.02 -7.88
CA PHE A 76 7.64 -16.88 -6.51
C PHE A 76 8.15 -18.02 -5.64
N GLU A 77 8.45 -17.70 -4.39
CA GLU A 77 8.65 -18.66 -3.32
C GLU A 77 7.39 -18.70 -2.46
N THR A 78 6.91 -19.91 -2.18
CA THR A 78 5.80 -20.11 -1.26
C THR A 78 6.33 -20.18 0.16
N VAL A 79 5.82 -19.35 1.04
CA VAL A 79 6.22 -19.28 2.44
C VAL A 79 4.99 -19.50 3.31
N ASP A 80 5.11 -20.41 4.27
CA ASP A 80 4.08 -20.62 5.30
C ASP A 80 3.93 -19.35 6.15
N ALA A 81 2.71 -18.89 6.28
CA ALA A 81 2.31 -17.72 7.07
C ALA A 81 1.11 -18.05 7.97
N THR A 82 0.91 -19.34 8.28
CA THR A 82 -0.23 -19.84 9.05
C THR A 82 -0.27 -19.25 10.46
N MET A 83 0.87 -19.16 11.13
CA MET A 83 0.93 -18.61 12.50
C MET A 83 0.61 -17.13 12.52
N GLU A 84 1.16 -16.38 11.58
CA GLU A 84 0.90 -14.95 11.43
C GLU A 84 -0.57 -14.68 11.06
N ALA A 85 -1.12 -15.47 10.15
CA ALA A 85 -2.52 -15.35 9.75
C ALA A 85 -3.48 -15.68 10.91
N LYS A 86 -3.21 -16.72 11.71
CA LYS A 86 -3.95 -17.04 12.93
C LYS A 86 -3.88 -15.90 13.97
N ALA A 87 -2.69 -15.31 14.16
CA ALA A 87 -2.51 -14.18 15.05
C ALA A 87 -3.32 -12.95 14.57
N ILE A 88 -3.37 -12.68 13.27
CA ILE A 88 -4.17 -11.60 12.69
C ILE A 88 -5.66 -11.81 12.95
N ILE A 89 -6.18 -13.03 12.68
CA ILE A 89 -7.59 -13.38 12.92
C ILE A 89 -7.94 -13.22 14.38
N GLN A 90 -7.10 -13.75 15.27
CA GLN A 90 -7.34 -13.66 16.72
C GLN A 90 -7.27 -12.20 17.19
N CYS A 91 -6.34 -11.40 16.68
CA CYS A 91 -6.26 -9.97 16.97
C CYS A 91 -7.56 -9.24 16.62
N ILE A 92 -8.13 -9.51 15.44
CA ILE A 92 -9.39 -8.88 15.00
C ILE A 92 -10.56 -9.32 15.89
N ARG A 93 -10.63 -10.60 16.24
CA ARG A 93 -11.70 -11.16 17.11
C ARG A 93 -11.67 -10.60 18.53
N ASP A 94 -10.48 -10.38 19.08
CA ASP A 94 -10.31 -9.87 20.44
C ASP A 94 -10.57 -8.36 20.53
N CYS A 95 -10.74 -7.69 19.40
CA CYS A 95 -11.12 -6.30 19.38
C CYS A 95 -12.60 -6.11 19.74
N TYR A 96 -12.92 -5.16 20.62
CA TYR A 96 -14.30 -4.86 21.04
C TYR A 96 -15.16 -4.26 19.91
N ARG A 97 -14.55 -3.87 18.80
CA ARG A 97 -15.16 -3.38 17.55
C ARG A 97 -14.19 -3.57 16.40
N ASP A 98 -14.68 -3.40 15.18
CA ASP A 98 -13.83 -3.44 13.99
C ASP A 98 -12.92 -2.21 13.91
N PHE A 99 -11.67 -2.42 13.51
CA PHE A 99 -10.66 -1.40 13.32
C PHE A 99 -10.05 -1.47 11.93
N GLY A 100 -9.58 -0.33 11.45
CA GLY A 100 -8.87 -0.25 10.17
C GLY A 100 -7.50 -0.94 10.21
N LEU A 101 -7.04 -1.35 9.03
CA LEU A 101 -5.79 -2.08 8.80
C LEU A 101 -4.58 -1.51 9.57
N SER A 102 -4.42 -0.18 9.59
CA SER A 102 -3.31 0.46 10.30
C SER A 102 -3.33 0.20 11.81
N THR A 103 -4.53 0.20 12.41
CA THR A 103 -4.69 -0.05 13.85
C THR A 103 -4.40 -1.51 14.19
N ILE A 104 -4.88 -2.46 13.38
CA ILE A 104 -4.57 -3.89 13.55
C ILE A 104 -3.06 -4.13 13.44
N VAL A 105 -2.40 -3.51 12.46
CA VAL A 105 -0.93 -3.60 12.32
C VAL A 105 -0.22 -3.02 13.55
N ASP A 106 -0.69 -1.89 14.09
CA ASP A 106 -0.11 -1.26 15.29
C ASP A 106 -0.24 -2.17 16.52
N ILE A 107 -1.38 -2.86 16.71
CA ILE A 107 -1.58 -3.83 17.79
C ILE A 107 -0.59 -4.99 17.64
N LEU A 108 -0.55 -5.64 16.45
CA LEU A 108 0.31 -6.79 16.18
C LEU A 108 1.81 -6.47 16.33
N LYS A 109 2.20 -5.22 16.05
CA LYS A 109 3.57 -4.72 16.26
C LYS A 109 3.90 -4.38 17.71
N GLY A 110 2.91 -4.37 18.60
CA GLY A 110 3.11 -3.94 20.00
C GLY A 110 3.37 -2.44 20.12
N SER A 111 2.71 -1.64 19.28
CA SER A 111 2.86 -0.18 19.32
C SER A 111 2.34 0.41 20.63
N LYS A 112 3.13 1.29 21.23
CA LYS A 112 2.77 2.08 22.40
C LYS A 112 2.28 3.48 22.03
N SER A 113 1.74 3.65 20.83
CA SER A 113 1.19 4.93 20.37
C SER A 113 0.00 5.36 21.25
N GLN A 114 -0.19 6.66 21.42
CA GLN A 114 -1.32 7.20 22.17
C GLN A 114 -2.66 6.67 21.66
N LYS A 115 -2.78 6.42 20.35
CA LYS A 115 -3.97 5.84 19.70
C LYS A 115 -4.27 4.42 20.21
N VAL A 116 -3.25 3.60 20.45
CA VAL A 116 -3.38 2.23 20.98
C VAL A 116 -3.73 2.28 22.45
N LEU A 117 -2.99 3.06 23.25
CA LEU A 117 -3.17 3.15 24.69
C LEU A 117 -4.51 3.78 25.08
N SER A 118 -4.92 4.87 24.41
CA SER A 118 -6.19 5.55 24.73
C SER A 118 -7.44 4.72 24.44
N ARG A 119 -7.29 3.64 23.69
CA ARG A 119 -8.38 2.72 23.32
C ARG A 119 -8.23 1.35 23.98
N HIS A 120 -7.30 1.18 24.92
CA HIS A 120 -7.00 -0.09 25.60
C HIS A 120 -6.72 -1.27 24.64
N LEU A 121 -6.12 -0.96 23.47
CA LEU A 121 -5.78 -1.98 22.46
C LEU A 121 -4.47 -2.71 22.80
N ASP A 122 -3.71 -2.22 23.74
CA ASP A 122 -2.55 -2.88 24.35
C ASP A 122 -2.95 -4.08 25.22
N GLU A 123 -4.22 -4.19 25.63
CA GLU A 123 -4.78 -5.34 26.36
C GLU A 123 -5.18 -6.51 25.41
N ASN A 124 -5.14 -6.32 24.09
CA ASN A 124 -5.44 -7.36 23.12
C ASN A 124 -4.47 -8.55 23.25
N SER A 125 -4.98 -9.78 23.21
CA SER A 125 -4.17 -11.00 23.39
C SER A 125 -3.00 -11.13 22.42
N GLN A 126 -3.13 -10.51 21.25
CA GLN A 126 -2.12 -10.53 20.18
C GLN A 126 -1.28 -9.25 20.13
N HIS A 127 -1.33 -8.41 21.17
CA HIS A 127 -0.50 -7.20 21.21
C HIS A 127 1.00 -7.56 21.21
N GLY A 128 1.70 -7.18 20.14
CA GLY A 128 3.12 -7.50 19.95
C GLY A 128 3.42 -8.91 19.44
N ALA A 129 2.41 -9.73 19.12
CA ALA A 129 2.61 -11.10 18.63
C ALA A 129 3.48 -11.17 17.36
N LEU A 130 3.42 -10.15 16.51
CA LEU A 130 4.21 -10.02 15.29
C LEU A 130 5.25 -8.90 15.36
N ALA A 131 5.79 -8.63 16.54
CA ALA A 131 6.79 -7.56 16.74
C ALA A 131 8.07 -7.77 15.90
N SER A 132 8.49 -9.02 15.66
CA SER A 132 9.64 -9.40 14.84
C SER A 132 9.41 -9.16 13.34
N GLU A 133 8.16 -9.28 12.88
CA GLU A 133 7.83 -9.17 11.48
C GLU A 133 7.85 -7.72 10.98
N SER A 134 8.16 -7.51 9.69
CA SER A 134 8.08 -6.16 9.11
C SER A 134 6.62 -5.73 8.89
N ILE A 135 6.35 -4.43 8.99
CA ILE A 135 5.02 -3.87 8.70
C ILE A 135 4.58 -4.23 7.27
N ALA A 136 5.51 -4.26 6.32
CA ALA A 136 5.23 -4.64 4.94
C ALA A 136 4.77 -6.10 4.84
N ARG A 137 5.39 -7.01 5.61
CA ARG A 137 5.03 -8.43 5.67
C ARG A 137 3.63 -8.63 6.24
N ILE A 138 3.33 -7.99 7.39
CA ILE A 138 2.00 -8.08 8.01
C ILE A 138 0.91 -7.56 7.05
N ARG A 139 1.15 -6.42 6.39
CA ARG A 139 0.20 -5.89 5.40
C ARG A 139 0.04 -6.79 4.18
N GLN A 140 1.10 -7.44 3.73
CA GLN A 140 1.03 -8.40 2.64
C GLN A 140 0.14 -9.59 3.03
N ILE A 141 0.32 -10.16 4.22
CA ILE A 141 -0.50 -11.28 4.72
C ILE A 141 -1.97 -10.85 4.80
N ILE A 142 -2.29 -9.69 5.37
CA ILE A 142 -3.66 -9.18 5.46
C ILE A 142 -4.28 -9.01 4.06
N ASN A 143 -3.53 -8.46 3.09
CA ASN A 143 -4.03 -8.29 1.73
C ASN A 143 -4.28 -9.64 1.03
N GLU A 144 -3.41 -10.62 1.20
CA GLU A 144 -3.62 -11.98 0.68
C GLU A 144 -4.86 -12.62 1.34
N MET A 145 -5.05 -12.44 2.65
CA MET A 145 -6.24 -12.94 3.35
C MET A 145 -7.54 -12.28 2.85
N LEU A 146 -7.51 -10.99 2.51
CA LEU A 146 -8.63 -10.29 1.86
C LEU A 146 -8.91 -10.86 0.46
N VAL A 147 -7.87 -11.12 -0.35
CA VAL A 147 -8.01 -11.72 -1.69
C VAL A 147 -8.62 -13.11 -1.62
N TYR A 148 -8.21 -13.93 -0.65
CA TYR A 148 -8.75 -15.29 -0.47
C TYR A 148 -10.09 -15.32 0.29
N GLY A 149 -10.62 -14.18 0.72
CA GLY A 149 -11.91 -14.07 1.40
C GLY A 149 -11.93 -14.63 2.82
N TYR A 150 -10.79 -14.65 3.52
CA TYR A 150 -10.71 -14.92 4.95
C TYR A 150 -11.01 -13.69 5.80
N LEU A 151 -10.71 -12.53 5.26
CA LEU A 151 -11.03 -11.23 5.84
C LEU A 151 -11.89 -10.43 4.87
N GLU A 152 -12.70 -9.56 5.42
CA GLU A 152 -13.45 -8.54 4.70
C GLU A 152 -13.03 -7.15 5.16
N MET A 153 -13.20 -6.18 4.29
CA MET A 153 -12.96 -4.79 4.61
C MET A 153 -14.17 -3.99 4.15
N THR A 154 -14.71 -3.15 5.04
CA THR A 154 -15.85 -2.30 4.69
C THR A 154 -15.47 -1.29 3.60
N ASP A 155 -16.44 -0.91 2.78
CA ASP A 155 -16.25 0.05 1.69
C ASP A 155 -16.52 1.51 2.12
N ASP A 156 -16.61 1.77 3.44
CA ASP A 156 -16.87 3.08 4.02
C ASP A 156 -15.67 4.04 3.89
N GLU A 157 -15.90 5.32 4.20
CA GLU A 157 -14.87 6.37 4.27
C GLU A 157 -13.70 5.95 5.19
N TYR A 158 -14.00 5.20 6.25
CA TYR A 158 -13.02 4.66 7.21
C TYR A 158 -13.05 3.13 7.19
N PRO A 159 -12.42 2.47 6.20
CA PRO A 159 -12.50 1.03 6.06
C PRO A 159 -11.98 0.29 7.28
N VAL A 160 -12.79 -0.63 7.78
CA VAL A 160 -12.46 -1.49 8.91
C VAL A 160 -12.35 -2.95 8.46
N LEU A 161 -11.54 -3.73 9.18
CA LEU A 161 -11.32 -5.15 8.91
C LEU A 161 -12.21 -6.00 9.82
N SER A 162 -12.86 -6.98 9.22
CA SER A 162 -13.59 -8.02 9.91
C SER A 162 -13.20 -9.41 9.40
N VAL A 163 -13.48 -10.44 10.19
CA VAL A 163 -13.27 -11.83 9.78
C VAL A 163 -14.49 -12.29 8.99
N ALA A 164 -14.28 -12.68 7.71
CA ALA A 164 -15.36 -13.05 6.81
C ALA A 164 -16.02 -14.39 7.21
N ASP A 165 -15.43 -15.50 6.85
CA ASP A 165 -16.01 -16.83 7.05
C ASP A 165 -15.12 -17.71 7.94
N ILE A 166 -15.58 -17.95 9.17
CA ILE A 166 -14.89 -18.76 10.18
C ILE A 166 -14.86 -20.25 9.81
N THR A 167 -15.84 -20.70 9.03
CA THR A 167 -15.97 -22.13 8.68
C THR A 167 -14.83 -22.63 7.80
N LYS A 168 -14.12 -21.73 7.15
CA LYS A 168 -12.93 -22.02 6.32
C LYS A 168 -11.64 -22.19 7.14
N ILE A 169 -11.68 -21.92 8.45
CA ILE A 169 -10.50 -21.89 9.32
C ILE A 169 -10.69 -23.00 10.37
N ASP A 170 -10.23 -24.18 10.04
CA ASP A 170 -10.18 -25.33 10.94
C ASP A 170 -8.79 -25.48 11.61
N ASP A 171 -8.65 -26.47 12.47
CA ASP A 171 -7.38 -26.73 13.18
C ASP A 171 -6.23 -27.09 12.23
N ASN A 172 -6.56 -27.67 11.06
CA ASN A 172 -5.60 -28.06 10.02
C ASN A 172 -5.41 -26.98 8.94
N TRP A 173 -6.02 -25.79 9.12
CA TRP A 173 -5.90 -24.72 8.17
C TRP A 173 -4.45 -24.25 8.00
N ASN A 174 -3.99 -24.26 6.76
CA ASN A 174 -2.68 -23.82 6.35
C ASN A 174 -2.82 -22.58 5.44
N PHE A 175 -2.05 -21.55 5.71
CA PHE A 175 -2.05 -20.33 4.94
C PHE A 175 -0.66 -20.03 4.39
N GLU A 176 -0.55 -20.05 3.07
CA GLU A 176 0.68 -19.83 2.36
C GLU A 176 0.59 -18.53 1.56
N ILE A 177 1.69 -17.79 1.53
CA ILE A 177 1.81 -16.60 0.70
C ILE A 177 2.92 -16.74 -0.31
N LYS A 178 2.73 -16.14 -1.48
CA LYS A 178 3.72 -16.11 -2.54
C LYS A 178 4.57 -14.84 -2.45
N ILE A 179 5.86 -15.00 -2.29
CA ILE A 179 6.82 -13.90 -2.25
C ILE A 179 7.68 -13.97 -3.51
N PRO A 180 7.87 -12.84 -4.24
CA PRO A 180 8.83 -12.84 -5.34
C PRO A 180 10.22 -13.22 -4.85
N LYS A 181 10.86 -14.19 -5.49
CA LYS A 181 12.28 -14.46 -5.26
C LYS A 181 13.07 -13.24 -5.71
N GLU A 182 13.57 -12.47 -4.77
CA GLU A 182 14.49 -11.38 -5.10
C GLU A 182 15.79 -11.98 -5.60
N VAL A 183 16.09 -11.78 -6.89
CA VAL A 183 17.40 -12.08 -7.43
C VAL A 183 18.40 -11.17 -6.71
N GLU A 184 19.45 -11.74 -6.11
CA GLU A 184 20.45 -11.00 -5.32
C GLU A 184 21.05 -9.79 -6.06
N LYS A 185 21.13 -9.86 -7.40
CA LYS A 185 21.52 -8.75 -8.26
C LYS A 185 20.62 -7.51 -8.15
N GLU A 186 19.30 -7.69 -8.03
CA GLU A 186 18.36 -6.55 -7.87
C GLU A 186 18.46 -5.90 -6.48
N LYS A 187 18.81 -6.68 -5.44
CA LYS A 187 19.08 -6.11 -4.09
C LYS A 187 20.30 -5.20 -4.09
N GLU A 188 21.34 -5.56 -4.79
CA GLU A 188 22.55 -4.73 -4.92
C GLU A 188 22.26 -3.49 -5.78
N GLU A 189 21.59 -3.62 -6.90
CA GLU A 189 21.25 -2.50 -7.77
C GLU A 189 20.30 -1.51 -7.07
N ARG A 190 19.28 -1.97 -6.35
CA ARG A 190 18.40 -1.11 -5.53
C ARG A 190 19.15 -0.43 -4.40
N LYS A 191 20.08 -1.11 -3.73
CA LYS A 191 20.94 -0.49 -2.71
C LYS A 191 21.89 0.56 -3.30
N ILE A 192 22.41 0.32 -4.51
CA ILE A 192 23.25 1.27 -5.24
C ILE A 192 22.43 2.46 -5.73
N GLN A 193 21.22 2.25 -6.26
CA GLN A 193 20.32 3.33 -6.69
C GLN A 193 19.80 4.16 -5.52
N THR A 194 19.44 3.56 -4.38
CA THR A 194 19.03 4.30 -3.18
C THR A 194 20.19 5.07 -2.55
N LYS A 195 21.42 4.52 -2.56
CA LYS A 195 22.61 5.26 -2.16
C LYS A 195 22.96 6.38 -3.14
N LYS A 196 22.79 6.17 -4.46
CA LYS A 196 22.97 7.19 -5.49
C LYS A 196 21.88 8.26 -5.38
N ARG A 197 20.61 7.93 -5.17
CA ARG A 197 19.52 8.91 -4.95
C ARG A 197 19.69 9.73 -3.67
N LYS A 198 20.20 9.15 -2.58
CA LYS A 198 20.52 9.89 -1.34
C LYS A 198 21.77 10.77 -1.47
N LYS A 199 22.71 10.44 -2.37
CA LYS A 199 23.86 11.29 -2.70
C LYS A 199 23.58 12.23 -3.88
N ALA A 200 22.63 11.94 -4.75
CA ALA A 200 22.20 12.77 -5.89
C ALA A 200 21.11 13.80 -5.51
N GLY A 201 20.87 14.02 -4.22
CA GLY A 201 20.26 15.24 -3.75
C GLY A 201 21.24 16.39 -4.01
N ALA A 202 21.18 16.93 -5.21
CA ALA A 202 21.63 18.27 -5.60
C ALA A 202 23.07 18.53 -6.08
N VAL A 203 23.98 17.59 -6.29
CA VAL A 203 25.33 18.00 -6.77
C VAL A 203 25.97 17.07 -7.83
N ALA A 204 25.26 16.19 -8.46
CA ALA A 204 25.87 15.14 -9.26
C ALA A 204 25.85 15.34 -10.79
N ALA A 205 25.82 16.56 -11.29
CA ALA A 205 25.91 16.82 -12.74
C ALA A 205 26.59 18.14 -13.12
N LEU A 206 27.27 18.79 -12.18
CA LEU A 206 28.03 20.00 -12.49
C LEU A 206 29.49 19.65 -12.80
N ALA A 207 30.04 20.15 -13.91
CA ALA A 207 31.47 20.11 -14.15
C ALA A 207 32.19 20.91 -13.04
N GLU A 208 33.47 20.60 -12.78
CA GLU A 208 34.21 21.29 -11.70
C GLU A 208 34.20 22.82 -11.83
N GLU A 209 34.15 23.34 -13.05
CA GLU A 209 34.07 24.78 -13.37
C GLU A 209 32.69 25.39 -13.01
N ASP A 210 31.62 24.61 -12.98
CA ASP A 210 30.25 25.10 -12.69
C ASP A 210 29.95 25.10 -11.18
N THR A 211 30.76 24.40 -10.36
CA THR A 211 30.56 24.34 -8.90
C THR A 211 30.78 25.69 -8.21
N GLU A 212 31.75 26.49 -8.66
CA GLU A 212 32.00 27.82 -8.10
C GLU A 212 30.82 28.77 -8.41
N LEU A 213 30.33 28.74 -9.64
CA LEU A 213 29.16 29.52 -10.05
C LEU A 213 27.90 29.12 -9.27
N PHE A 214 27.67 27.83 -9.12
CA PHE A 214 26.54 27.30 -8.33
C PHE A 214 26.58 27.78 -6.88
N GLU A 215 27.72 27.70 -6.20
CA GLU A 215 27.83 28.20 -4.82
C GLU A 215 27.68 29.70 -4.74
N ALA A 216 28.19 30.49 -5.71
CA ALA A 216 27.98 31.91 -5.77
C ALA A 216 26.49 32.29 -5.93
N LEU A 217 25.76 31.58 -6.81
CA LEU A 217 24.32 31.76 -7.00
C LEU A 217 23.52 31.33 -5.75
N ARG A 218 23.97 30.34 -5.06
CA ARG A 218 23.37 29.87 -3.81
C ARG A 218 23.52 30.91 -2.67
N VAL A 219 24.66 31.54 -2.59
CA VAL A 219 24.91 32.66 -1.64
C VAL A 219 24.03 33.85 -1.98
N LEU A 220 23.99 34.27 -3.25
CA LEU A 220 23.14 35.34 -3.73
C LEU A 220 21.65 35.09 -3.42
N ARG A 221 21.17 33.89 -3.69
CA ARG A 221 19.80 33.48 -3.35
C ARG A 221 19.49 33.66 -1.85
N ARG A 222 20.43 33.27 -0.97
CA ARG A 222 20.26 33.45 0.49
C ARG A 222 20.20 34.92 0.88
N MET A 223 21.01 35.79 0.25
CA MET A 223 20.97 37.22 0.49
C MET A 223 19.60 37.79 0.10
N ILE A 224 19.11 37.51 -1.10
CA ILE A 224 17.79 37.97 -1.59
C ILE A 224 16.67 37.44 -0.67
N ALA A 225 16.72 36.18 -0.29
CA ALA A 225 15.73 35.59 0.60
C ALA A 225 15.69 36.25 1.99
N SER A 226 16.87 36.58 2.53
CA SER A 226 17.01 37.31 3.80
C SER A 226 16.47 38.72 3.72
N GLU A 227 16.77 39.45 2.63
CA GLU A 227 16.30 40.82 2.39
C GLU A 227 14.77 40.88 2.27
N GLN A 228 14.17 39.90 1.57
CA GLN A 228 12.73 39.79 1.38
C GLN A 228 12.00 39.03 2.51
N LYS A 229 12.72 38.53 3.52
CA LYS A 229 12.19 37.75 4.64
C LYS A 229 11.36 36.51 4.19
N ILE A 230 11.79 35.88 3.11
CA ILE A 230 11.15 34.64 2.57
C ILE A 230 12.14 33.50 2.61
N PRO A 231 11.64 32.21 2.63
CA PRO A 231 12.51 31.04 2.54
C PRO A 231 13.29 31.01 1.20
N PRO A 232 14.59 30.59 1.18
CA PRO A 232 15.43 30.59 -0.03
C PRO A 232 14.86 29.82 -1.22
N TYR A 233 14.07 28.74 -0.99
CA TYR A 233 13.46 27.97 -2.06
C TYR A 233 12.34 28.71 -2.80
N MET A 234 11.78 29.77 -2.22
CA MET A 234 10.79 30.62 -2.88
C MET A 234 11.39 31.57 -3.89
N VAL A 235 12.69 31.89 -3.76
CA VAL A 235 13.41 32.67 -4.77
C VAL A 235 13.71 31.79 -5.98
N PHE A 236 14.46 30.71 -5.80
CA PHE A 236 14.72 29.65 -6.79
C PHE A 236 14.96 28.31 -6.12
N SER A 237 14.49 27.22 -6.74
CA SER A 237 14.81 25.87 -6.27
C SER A 237 16.26 25.49 -6.57
N ASP A 238 16.86 24.55 -5.82
CA ASP A 238 18.20 24.04 -6.14
C ASP A 238 18.25 23.42 -7.54
N LYS A 239 17.13 22.85 -8.00
CA LYS A 239 17.01 22.30 -9.34
C LYS A 239 17.12 23.38 -10.44
N THR A 240 16.55 24.53 -10.19
CA THR A 240 16.63 25.68 -11.11
C THR A 240 18.07 26.26 -11.18
N LEU A 241 18.75 26.32 -10.03
CA LEU A 241 20.14 26.79 -9.97
C LEU A 241 21.14 25.89 -10.70
N VAL A 242 20.87 24.59 -10.79
CA VAL A 242 21.69 23.61 -11.54
C VAL A 242 21.51 23.75 -13.05
N HIS A 243 20.41 24.37 -13.51
CA HIS A 243 20.11 24.56 -14.93
C HIS A 243 20.38 25.99 -15.42
N MET A 244 20.85 26.90 -14.55
CA MET A 244 21.35 28.21 -14.86
C MET A 244 22.83 28.21 -15.25
#